data_13da6be6882a1b743bce33bf3404197b
#
_entry.id   13da6be6882a1b743bce33bf3404197b
#
_cell.length_a   1.000
_cell.length_b   1.000
_cell.length_c   1.000
_cell.angle_alpha   90.00
_cell.angle_beta   90.00
_cell.angle_gamma   90.00
#
_symmetry.space_group_name_H-M   'P 1'
#
loop_
_entity.id
_entity.type
_entity.pdbx_description
1 polymer ?
#
loop_
_entity_poly.entity_id
_entity_poly.type
_entity_poly.pdbx_seq_one_letter_code
_entity_poly.pdbx_strand_id
1 'polypeptide(L)'
;MRDLPSGWVQNGFIVRPFVPIALIWQLFQGLLLYTVVAMASLAAELATRVRVQEALFGKSERVTATNLIVKEGSEHSSVGFDEIIRVSGADEYIEVVLAERSILTTSSLAQIEARLPENLFFRAHRSHIVRFGAIVRSEPAGNGRTTLHLMNGNAVITSRSGTRLLRESAI
;
A
#
# COMPACT_ATOMS: atom_id res chain seq x y z
N MET A 1 -0.66 -72.66 51.13
CA MET A 1 0.26 -73.34 50.25
C MET A 1 -0.23 -73.16 48.82
N ARG A 2 0.60 -72.58 47.98
CA ARG A 2 0.54 -72.33 46.51
C ARG A 2 -0.24 -71.10 46.06
N ASP A 3 0.42 -70.05 45.99
CA ASP A 3 1.12 -69.51 44.78
C ASP A 3 0.19 -69.33 43.57
N LEU A 4 -0.30 -68.14 43.43
CA LEU A 4 -0.80 -67.68 42.20
C LEU A 4 0.36 -67.11 41.42
N PRO A 5 0.63 -67.52 40.20
CA PRO A 5 1.62 -66.92 39.32
C PRO A 5 1.09 -65.60 38.77
N SER A 6 1.71 -64.61 39.21
CA SER A 6 2.33 -63.56 38.45
C SER A 6 1.94 -63.50 36.97
N GLY A 7 1.36 -62.41 36.65
CA GLY A 7 1.90 -61.62 35.60
C GLY A 7 1.77 -62.15 34.15
N TRP A 8 0.74 -61.75 33.56
CA TRP A 8 0.79 -61.54 32.10
C TRP A 8 1.41 -60.19 31.79
N VAL A 9 2.73 -60.14 31.80
CA VAL A 9 3.45 -59.09 31.14
C VAL A 9 3.55 -59.49 29.68
N GLN A 10 2.58 -59.12 28.89
CA GLN A 10 2.71 -59.13 27.44
C GLN A 10 2.99 -57.72 26.98
N ASN A 11 4.21 -57.51 26.48
CA ASN A 11 4.63 -56.44 25.59
C ASN A 11 4.44 -55.01 26.04
N GLY A 12 4.74 -54.68 27.29
CA GLY A 12 5.00 -53.28 27.69
C GLY A 12 3.86 -52.28 27.48
N PHE A 13 2.67 -52.71 27.09
CA PHE A 13 1.52 -51.86 26.88
C PHE A 13 0.69 -51.80 28.16
N ILE A 14 0.95 -50.77 28.98
CA ILE A 14 0.08 -50.46 30.12
C ILE A 14 -1.16 -49.78 29.56
N VAL A 15 -2.24 -50.49 29.39
CA VAL A 15 -3.56 -49.92 29.09
C VAL A 15 -4.02 -49.15 30.34
N ARG A 16 -3.82 -47.86 30.38
CA ARG A 16 -4.39 -47.04 31.45
C ARG A 16 -5.91 -47.03 31.31
N PRO A 17 -6.66 -47.05 32.45
CA PRO A 17 -8.12 -47.01 32.37
C PRO A 17 -8.54 -45.74 31.63
N PHE A 18 -9.49 -45.89 30.74
CA PHE A 18 -10.08 -44.83 29.93
C PHE A 18 -10.72 -43.78 30.84
N VAL A 19 -10.14 -42.58 30.91
CA VAL A 19 -10.66 -41.49 31.72
C VAL A 19 -11.51 -40.61 30.79
N PRO A 20 -12.84 -40.60 30.92
CA PRO A 20 -13.73 -39.85 30.01
C PRO A 20 -13.44 -38.33 29.98
N ILE A 21 -12.88 -37.81 31.07
CA ILE A 21 -12.50 -36.40 31.16
C ILE A 21 -11.32 -36.04 30.21
N ALA A 22 -10.43 -37.01 29.96
CA ALA A 22 -9.33 -36.81 29.00
C ALA A 22 -9.81 -36.68 27.56
N LEU A 23 -10.89 -37.38 27.21
CA LEU A 23 -11.53 -37.24 25.87
C LEU A 23 -12.17 -35.88 25.68
N ILE A 24 -12.87 -35.40 26.71
CA ILE A 24 -13.50 -34.05 26.65
C ILE A 24 -12.44 -33.00 26.46
N TRP A 25 -11.31 -33.11 27.19
CA TRP A 25 -10.19 -32.18 27.05
C TRP A 25 -9.55 -32.25 25.67
N GLN A 26 -9.41 -33.43 25.09
CA GLN A 26 -8.81 -33.65 23.78
C GLN A 26 -9.72 -33.14 22.65
N LEU A 27 -11.04 -33.31 22.79
CA LEU A 27 -12.02 -32.71 21.84
C LEU A 27 -12.03 -31.21 21.92
N PHE A 28 -11.96 -30.63 23.11
CA PHE A 28 -11.89 -29.18 23.29
C PHE A 28 -10.64 -28.59 22.66
N GLN A 29 -9.48 -29.24 22.86
CA GLN A 29 -8.22 -28.81 22.27
C GLN A 29 -8.22 -28.95 20.74
N GLY A 30 -8.82 -30.01 20.20
CA GLY A 30 -9.00 -30.21 18.76
C GLY A 30 -9.91 -29.14 18.14
N LEU A 31 -11.01 -28.81 18.81
CA LEU A 31 -11.93 -27.76 18.36
C LEU A 31 -11.26 -26.39 18.36
N LEU A 32 -10.49 -26.07 19.40
CA LEU A 32 -9.74 -24.81 19.49
C LEU A 32 -8.74 -24.70 18.33
N LEU A 33 -7.98 -25.75 18.08
CA LEU A 33 -7.00 -25.78 16.99
C LEU A 33 -7.69 -25.60 15.61
N TYR A 34 -8.81 -26.29 15.43
CA TYR A 34 -9.60 -26.18 14.20
C TYR A 34 -10.11 -24.76 13.97
N THR A 35 -10.63 -24.09 15.01
CA THR A 35 -11.11 -22.71 14.88
C THR A 35 -9.99 -21.74 14.55
N VAL A 36 -8.80 -21.89 15.13
CA VAL A 36 -7.64 -21.06 14.81
C VAL A 36 -7.20 -21.24 13.36
N VAL A 37 -7.12 -22.48 12.88
CA VAL A 37 -6.75 -22.78 11.48
C VAL A 37 -7.81 -22.24 10.52
N ALA A 38 -9.09 -22.44 10.81
CA ALA A 38 -10.18 -21.91 9.98
C ALA A 38 -10.19 -20.39 9.90
N MET A 39 -9.94 -19.70 11.02
CA MET A 39 -9.83 -18.23 11.04
C MET A 39 -8.60 -17.74 10.27
N ALA A 40 -7.47 -18.42 10.38
CA ALA A 40 -6.25 -18.08 9.63
C ALA A 40 -6.43 -18.27 8.11
N SER A 41 -7.09 -19.34 7.68
CA SER A 41 -7.39 -19.58 6.26
C SER A 41 -8.35 -18.54 5.69
N LEU A 42 -9.39 -18.17 6.44
CA LEU A 42 -10.34 -17.14 6.02
C LEU A 42 -9.65 -15.75 5.93
N ALA A 43 -8.79 -15.42 6.89
CA ALA A 43 -8.02 -14.18 6.87
C ALA A 43 -7.06 -14.12 5.66
N ALA A 44 -6.42 -15.24 5.32
CA ALA A 44 -5.54 -15.33 4.16
C ALA A 44 -6.33 -15.17 2.83
N GLU A 45 -7.51 -15.76 2.71
CA GLU A 45 -8.36 -15.56 1.54
C GLU A 45 -8.86 -14.13 1.38
N LEU A 46 -9.23 -13.46 2.47
CA LEU A 46 -9.63 -12.06 2.45
C LEU A 46 -8.46 -11.15 2.06
N ALA A 47 -7.27 -11.40 2.60
CA ALA A 47 -6.07 -10.65 2.26
C ALA A 47 -5.66 -10.80 0.78
N THR A 48 -5.81 -12.00 0.21
CA THR A 48 -5.54 -12.22 -1.23
C THR A 48 -6.58 -11.55 -2.11
N ARG A 49 -7.84 -11.53 -1.73
CA ARG A 49 -8.90 -10.83 -2.49
C ARG A 49 -8.68 -9.32 -2.52
N VAL A 50 -8.30 -8.72 -1.39
CA VAL A 50 -7.97 -7.29 -1.32
C VAL A 50 -6.77 -6.97 -2.22
N ARG A 51 -5.69 -7.75 -2.17
CA ARG A 51 -4.51 -7.56 -3.02
C ARG A 51 -4.79 -7.75 -4.52
N VAL A 52 -5.61 -8.73 -4.87
CA VAL A 52 -6.02 -8.95 -6.26
C VAL A 52 -6.90 -7.80 -6.76
N GLN A 53 -7.78 -7.29 -5.90
CA GLN A 53 -8.62 -6.14 -6.24
C GLN A 53 -7.79 -4.87 -6.43
N GLU A 54 -6.83 -4.59 -5.54
CA GLU A 54 -5.87 -3.50 -5.70
C GLU A 54 -5.01 -3.65 -6.96
N ALA A 55 -4.56 -4.87 -7.28
CA ALA A 55 -3.79 -5.13 -8.49
C ALA A 55 -4.62 -5.01 -9.78
N LEU A 56 -5.88 -5.40 -9.76
CA LEU A 56 -6.79 -5.28 -10.92
C LEU A 56 -7.24 -3.83 -11.13
N PHE A 57 -7.58 -3.10 -10.07
CA PHE A 57 -7.93 -1.69 -10.17
C PHE A 57 -6.70 -0.82 -10.49
N GLY A 58 -5.52 -1.13 -9.93
CA GLY A 58 -4.28 -0.42 -10.24
C GLY A 58 -3.73 -0.68 -11.65
N LYS A 59 -4.05 -1.82 -12.27
CA LYS A 59 -3.53 -2.20 -13.59
C LYS A 59 -4.47 -1.88 -14.73
N SER A 60 -5.79 -1.81 -14.48
CA SER A 60 -6.78 -1.57 -15.54
C SER A 60 -6.91 -0.09 -15.91
N GLU A 61 -6.63 0.84 -14.99
CA GLU A 61 -6.67 2.28 -15.30
C GLU A 61 -5.33 2.86 -15.84
N ARG A 62 -4.22 2.12 -15.72
CA ARG A 62 -2.90 2.60 -16.16
C ARG A 62 -2.67 2.60 -17.68
N VAL A 63 -3.55 2.02 -18.47
CA VAL A 63 -3.25 1.75 -19.88
C VAL A 63 -3.79 2.82 -20.85
N THR A 64 -4.72 3.69 -20.43
CA THR A 64 -5.29 4.66 -21.39
C THR A 64 -5.79 6.00 -20.79
N ALA A 65 -5.58 6.26 -19.50
CA ALA A 65 -5.97 7.55 -18.94
C ALA A 65 -4.95 8.61 -19.34
N THR A 66 -5.30 9.47 -20.27
CA THR A 66 -4.55 10.69 -20.61
C THR A 66 -4.88 11.82 -19.63
N ASN A 67 -5.90 11.63 -18.80
CA ASN A 67 -6.47 12.67 -17.95
C ASN A 67 -6.62 12.19 -16.50
N LEU A 68 -6.45 13.12 -15.57
CA LEU A 68 -6.79 12.98 -14.17
C LEU A 68 -8.20 13.53 -13.92
N ILE A 69 -9.08 12.73 -13.33
CA ILE A 69 -10.38 13.23 -12.85
C ILE A 69 -10.19 13.73 -11.42
N VAL A 70 -10.39 15.02 -11.22
CA VAL A 70 -10.27 15.71 -9.94
C VAL A 70 -11.66 16.14 -9.49
N LYS A 71 -11.98 15.89 -8.22
CA LYS A 71 -13.22 16.37 -7.60
C LYS A 71 -12.99 17.78 -7.05
N GLU A 72 -13.71 18.75 -7.58
CA GLU A 72 -13.72 20.14 -7.14
C GLU A 72 -15.09 20.45 -6.53
N GLY A 73 -15.19 20.41 -5.19
CA GLY A 73 -16.48 20.56 -4.51
C GLY A 73 -17.47 19.45 -4.88
N SER A 74 -18.56 19.80 -5.56
CA SER A 74 -19.57 18.87 -6.09
C SER A 74 -19.33 18.45 -7.54
N GLU A 75 -18.40 19.08 -8.24
CA GLU A 75 -18.13 18.85 -9.67
C GLU A 75 -16.90 17.95 -9.87
N HIS A 76 -16.83 17.36 -11.06
CA HIS A 76 -15.68 16.56 -11.48
C HIS A 76 -15.06 17.23 -12.71
N SER A 77 -13.80 17.64 -12.55
CA SER A 77 -13.01 18.22 -13.64
C SER A 77 -12.05 17.16 -14.19
N SER A 78 -12.02 17.02 -15.51
CA SER A 78 -11.05 16.18 -16.20
C SER A 78 -9.87 17.05 -16.64
N VAL A 79 -8.66 16.71 -16.22
CA VAL A 79 -7.43 17.47 -16.47
C VAL A 79 -6.42 16.59 -17.17
N GLY A 80 -5.87 17.06 -18.30
CA GLY A 80 -4.80 16.36 -19.01
C GLY A 80 -3.52 16.28 -18.17
N PHE A 81 -2.82 15.13 -18.22
CA PHE A 81 -1.56 14.99 -17.51
C PHE A 81 -0.49 15.98 -17.97
N ASP A 82 -0.54 16.41 -19.22
CA ASP A 82 0.35 17.41 -19.79
C ASP A 82 0.10 18.84 -19.30
N GLU A 83 -1.11 19.13 -18.83
CA GLU A 83 -1.47 20.40 -18.23
C GLU A 83 -0.98 20.53 -16.78
N ILE A 84 -0.83 19.40 -16.07
CA ILE A 84 -0.44 19.39 -14.66
C ILE A 84 1.04 19.73 -14.53
N ILE A 85 1.35 20.77 -13.78
CA ILE A 85 2.73 21.17 -13.44
C ILE A 85 3.18 20.47 -12.17
N ARG A 86 2.37 20.57 -11.11
CA ARG A 86 2.62 19.96 -9.81
C ARG A 86 1.33 19.70 -9.06
N VAL A 87 1.40 18.80 -8.09
CA VAL A 87 0.36 18.60 -7.09
C VAL A 87 0.97 18.87 -5.73
N SER A 88 0.35 19.72 -4.92
CA SER A 88 0.83 20.08 -3.59
C SER A 88 -0.23 19.89 -2.53
N GLY A 89 0.18 19.36 -1.37
CA GLY A 89 -0.63 19.33 -0.17
C GLY A 89 -0.59 20.70 0.52
N ALA A 90 -1.76 21.28 0.76
CA ALA A 90 -1.97 22.51 1.51
C ALA A 90 -2.97 22.22 2.63
N ASP A 91 -2.47 21.83 3.79
CA ASP A 91 -3.23 21.47 5.00
C ASP A 91 -4.40 20.50 4.75
N GLU A 92 -5.62 21.00 4.63
CA GLU A 92 -6.83 20.20 4.43
C GLU A 92 -7.16 19.90 2.96
N TYR A 93 -6.47 20.54 2.03
CA TYR A 93 -6.73 20.43 0.60
C TYR A 93 -5.50 20.03 -0.18
N ILE A 94 -5.72 19.44 -1.33
CA ILE A 94 -4.67 19.23 -2.32
C ILE A 94 -4.91 20.22 -3.46
N GLU A 95 -3.85 20.92 -3.81
CA GLU A 95 -3.82 21.84 -4.94
C GLU A 95 -3.19 21.15 -6.16
N VAL A 96 -3.96 21.00 -7.22
CA VAL A 96 -3.46 20.58 -8.54
C VAL A 96 -3.18 21.84 -9.35
N VAL A 97 -1.90 22.14 -9.54
CA VAL A 97 -1.44 23.36 -10.21
C VAL A 97 -1.26 23.09 -11.70
N LEU A 98 -1.96 23.85 -12.51
CA LEU A 98 -1.88 23.85 -13.95
C LEU A 98 -1.11 25.11 -14.43
N ALA A 99 -0.99 25.28 -15.73
CA ALA A 99 -0.29 26.44 -16.30
C ALA A 99 -0.99 27.76 -15.98
N GLU A 100 -2.32 27.80 -16.07
CA GLU A 100 -3.12 29.02 -15.98
C GLU A 100 -4.01 29.08 -14.73
N ARG A 101 -4.27 27.95 -14.07
CA ARG A 101 -5.15 27.85 -12.91
C ARG A 101 -4.69 26.77 -11.93
N SER A 102 -5.28 26.76 -10.75
CA SER A 102 -5.19 25.63 -9.82
C SER A 102 -6.56 25.10 -9.45
N ILE A 103 -6.63 23.81 -9.14
CA ILE A 103 -7.84 23.11 -8.72
C ILE A 103 -7.61 22.61 -7.31
N LEU A 104 -8.52 22.92 -6.39
CA LEU A 104 -8.49 22.43 -5.02
C LEU A 104 -9.37 21.19 -4.88
N THR A 105 -8.82 20.14 -4.29
CA THR A 105 -9.54 18.89 -4.04
C THR A 105 -9.34 18.40 -2.61
N THR A 106 -10.33 17.69 -2.08
CA THR A 106 -10.28 17.03 -0.78
C THR A 106 -9.64 15.62 -0.83
N SER A 107 -9.22 15.18 -2.02
CA SER A 107 -8.50 13.90 -2.18
C SER A 107 -7.15 13.96 -1.45
N SER A 108 -6.66 12.82 -0.96
CA SER A 108 -5.32 12.77 -0.38
C SER A 108 -4.24 12.76 -1.47
N LEU A 109 -3.04 13.26 -1.12
CA LEU A 109 -1.90 13.26 -2.06
C LEU A 109 -1.53 11.83 -2.53
N ALA A 110 -1.66 10.84 -1.64
CA ALA A 110 -1.43 9.44 -1.98
C ALA A 110 -2.46 8.87 -2.96
N GLN A 111 -3.73 9.27 -2.84
CA GLN A 111 -4.77 8.87 -3.78
C GLN A 111 -4.55 9.46 -5.18
N ILE A 112 -4.08 10.70 -5.25
CA ILE A 112 -3.72 11.33 -6.54
C ILE A 112 -2.48 10.67 -7.12
N GLU A 113 -1.43 10.46 -6.30
CA GLU A 113 -0.19 9.79 -6.70
C GLU A 113 -0.46 8.42 -7.35
N ALA A 114 -1.35 7.62 -6.76
CA ALA A 114 -1.72 6.30 -7.30
C ALA A 114 -2.39 6.35 -8.69
N ARG A 115 -2.95 7.50 -9.09
CA ARG A 115 -3.60 7.71 -10.39
C ARG A 115 -2.69 8.36 -11.42
N LEU A 116 -1.56 8.94 -11.01
CA LEU A 116 -0.61 9.59 -11.90
C LEU A 116 0.38 8.56 -12.47
N PRO A 117 0.71 8.65 -13.77
CA PRO A 117 1.71 7.78 -14.38
C PRO A 117 3.12 8.06 -13.80
N GLU A 118 3.79 7.01 -13.31
CA GLU A 118 5.12 7.11 -12.70
C GLU A 118 6.22 7.55 -13.68
N ASN A 119 6.02 7.34 -14.96
CA ASN A 119 6.93 7.80 -16.02
C ASN A 119 6.81 9.31 -16.32
N LEU A 120 5.71 9.96 -15.91
CA LEU A 120 5.48 11.39 -16.11
C LEU A 120 5.63 12.19 -14.80
N PHE A 121 5.36 11.58 -13.66
CA PHE A 121 5.32 12.23 -12.36
C PHE A 121 6.19 11.52 -11.34
N PHE A 122 6.74 12.27 -10.40
CA PHE A 122 7.45 11.70 -9.26
C PHE A 122 7.19 12.48 -7.98
N ARG A 123 7.31 11.79 -6.87
CA ARG A 123 7.19 12.39 -5.54
C ARG A 123 8.43 13.16 -5.17
N ALA A 124 8.45 14.45 -5.44
CA ALA A 124 9.57 15.33 -5.12
C ALA A 124 9.75 15.55 -3.63
N HIS A 125 8.63 15.66 -2.87
CA HIS A 125 8.60 15.88 -1.43
C HIS A 125 7.40 15.18 -0.79
N ARG A 126 7.39 15.03 0.54
CA ARG A 126 6.20 14.47 1.24
C ARG A 126 4.90 15.20 0.92
N SER A 127 4.97 16.48 0.54
CA SER A 127 3.84 17.34 0.21
C SER A 127 3.78 17.76 -1.26
N HIS A 128 4.68 17.29 -2.13
CA HIS A 128 4.73 17.69 -3.53
C HIS A 128 5.00 16.53 -4.48
N ILE A 129 4.16 16.44 -5.52
CA ILE A 129 4.39 15.61 -6.71
C ILE A 129 4.64 16.57 -7.86
N VAL A 130 5.63 16.31 -8.70
CA VAL A 130 6.04 17.17 -9.82
C VAL A 130 6.05 16.36 -11.11
N ARG A 131 5.59 16.97 -12.21
CA ARG A 131 5.72 16.40 -13.54
C ARG A 131 7.14 16.64 -14.08
N PHE A 132 7.80 15.61 -14.57
CA PHE A 132 9.15 15.73 -15.14
C PHE A 132 9.22 16.78 -16.25
N GLY A 133 8.26 16.76 -17.18
CA GLY A 133 8.22 17.73 -18.28
C GLY A 133 7.91 19.18 -17.87
N ALA A 134 7.56 19.43 -16.63
CA ALA A 134 7.36 20.78 -16.10
C ALA A 134 8.62 21.40 -15.50
N ILE A 135 9.70 20.62 -15.37
CA ILE A 135 10.98 21.08 -14.80
C ILE A 135 11.77 21.80 -15.89
N VAL A 136 12.02 23.08 -15.69
CA VAL A 136 12.83 23.89 -16.60
C VAL A 136 14.32 23.79 -16.24
N ARG A 137 14.61 23.76 -14.92
CA ARG A 137 15.98 23.71 -14.40
C ARG A 137 15.99 23.06 -13.01
N SER A 138 17.08 22.39 -12.70
CA SER A 138 17.35 21.88 -11.36
C SER A 138 18.73 22.32 -10.87
N GLU A 139 18.84 22.65 -9.58
CA GLU A 139 20.09 23.04 -8.96
C GLU A 139 20.22 22.47 -7.54
N PRO A 140 21.44 22.18 -7.08
CA PRO A 140 21.67 21.68 -5.73
C PRO A 140 21.19 22.67 -4.67
N ALA A 141 20.37 22.22 -3.71
CA ALA A 141 19.90 23.00 -2.57
C ALA A 141 20.66 22.71 -1.27
N GLY A 142 21.74 21.93 -1.34
CA GLY A 142 22.48 21.46 -0.18
C GLY A 142 21.83 20.26 0.52
N ASN A 143 22.59 19.63 1.43
CA ASN A 143 22.14 18.49 2.25
C ASN A 143 21.50 17.34 1.46
N GLY A 144 21.93 17.13 0.21
CA GLY A 144 21.39 16.07 -0.67
C GLY A 144 19.98 16.39 -1.21
N ARG A 145 19.58 17.64 -1.22
CA ARG A 145 18.33 18.15 -1.81
C ARG A 145 18.60 18.89 -3.10
N THR A 146 17.57 19.06 -3.90
CA THR A 146 17.60 19.77 -5.18
C THR A 146 16.45 20.76 -5.23
N THR A 147 16.69 21.98 -5.73
CA THR A 147 15.66 22.93 -6.07
C THR A 147 15.26 22.70 -7.52
N LEU A 148 13.98 22.54 -7.76
CA LEU A 148 13.38 22.39 -9.11
C LEU A 148 12.72 23.71 -9.45
N HIS A 149 13.11 24.31 -10.57
CA HIS A 149 12.43 25.46 -11.15
C HIS A 149 11.42 24.95 -12.19
N LEU A 150 10.15 25.33 -11.99
CA LEU A 150 9.04 24.85 -12.83
C LEU A 150 8.65 25.90 -13.88
N MET A 151 7.99 25.45 -14.93
CA MET A 151 7.59 26.28 -16.07
C MET A 151 6.66 27.45 -15.71
N ASN A 152 5.95 27.37 -14.58
CA ASN A 152 5.13 28.46 -14.07
C ASN A 152 5.89 29.48 -13.18
N GLY A 153 7.22 29.42 -13.16
CA GLY A 153 8.09 30.29 -12.37
C GLY A 153 8.22 29.89 -10.88
N ASN A 154 7.49 28.88 -10.42
CA ASN A 154 7.59 28.41 -9.04
C ASN A 154 8.81 27.51 -8.86
N ALA A 155 9.29 27.45 -7.61
CA ALA A 155 10.37 26.54 -7.22
C ALA A 155 9.89 25.55 -6.16
N VAL A 156 10.36 24.30 -6.23
CA VAL A 156 10.08 23.22 -5.28
C VAL A 156 11.39 22.63 -4.81
N ILE A 157 11.58 22.54 -3.48
CA ILE A 157 12.74 21.86 -2.89
C ILE A 157 12.36 20.38 -2.67
N THR A 158 13.16 19.49 -3.26
CA THR A 158 12.96 18.04 -3.11
C THR A 158 13.35 17.55 -1.71
N SER A 159 12.81 16.42 -1.31
CA SER A 159 13.38 15.61 -0.24
C SER A 159 14.64 14.87 -0.74
N ARG A 160 15.42 14.27 0.18
CA ARG A 160 16.57 13.41 -0.21
C ARG A 160 16.13 12.23 -1.09
N SER A 161 14.99 11.61 -0.75
CA SER A 161 14.40 10.55 -1.57
C SER A 161 13.93 11.05 -2.94
N GLY A 162 13.28 12.22 -3.00
CA GLY A 162 12.88 12.86 -4.26
C GLY A 162 14.07 13.20 -5.16
N THR A 163 15.20 13.67 -4.58
CA THR A 163 16.44 13.90 -5.35
C THR A 163 16.98 12.59 -5.94
N ARG A 164 16.90 11.47 -5.20
CA ARG A 164 17.33 10.16 -5.71
C ARG A 164 16.46 9.72 -6.89
N LEU A 165 15.13 9.78 -6.75
CA LEU A 165 14.20 9.45 -7.84
C LEU A 165 14.45 10.31 -9.09
N LEU A 166 14.69 11.62 -8.91
CA LEU A 166 15.02 12.52 -10.02
C LEU A 166 16.29 12.06 -10.76
N ARG A 167 17.34 11.65 -10.03
CA ARG A 167 18.61 11.17 -10.63
C ARG A 167 18.46 9.83 -11.34
N GLU A 168 17.66 8.93 -10.79
CA GLU A 168 17.37 7.62 -11.40
C GLU A 168 16.55 7.76 -12.69
N SER A 169 15.77 8.83 -12.81
CA SER A 169 14.95 9.13 -14.01
C SER A 169 15.65 10.03 -15.03
N ALA A 170 16.77 10.67 -14.67
CA ALA A 170 17.60 11.45 -15.57
C ALA A 170 18.60 10.51 -16.27
N ILE A 171 18.34 10.26 -17.54
CA ILE A 171 19.25 9.52 -18.44
C ILE A 171 20.10 10.53 -19.21
#